data_01651a2ed6a4659a98ea105e9ef2b9f1
#
_entry.id   01651a2ed6a4659a98ea105e9ef2b9f1
#
_cell.length_a   1.000
_cell.length_b   1.000
_cell.length_c   1.000
_cell.angle_alpha   90.00
_cell.angle_beta   90.00
_cell.angle_gamma   90.00
#
_symmetry.space_group_name_H-M   'P 1'
#
loop_
_entity.id
_entity.type
_entity.pdbx_description
1 polymer ?
#
loop_
_entity_poly.entity_id
_entity_poly.type
_entity_poly.pdbx_seq_one_letter_code
_entity_poly.pdbx_strand_id
1 'polypeptide(L)'
;KAAAFIHRAATIYLLVIIALIVNSLLDAVDSIYRHYPISNIRPIKGLLQVVKIVYYIITGIVIVGTLLNKDPLILLGGIGAFAAVFSFVFKDSILGFIAGIQLIANDMLRIGDWIERPKYNADGIVIDITLNTVKVQNSDKTIATIPAYALVSDSFKNWRGVAEFGGR
;
A
#
# COMPACT_ATOMS: atom_id res chain seq x y z
N LYS A 1 7.03 45.30 5.21
CA LYS A 1 7.77 44.02 5.21
C LYS A 1 7.70 43.33 6.58
N ALA A 2 7.94 44.05 7.70
CA ALA A 2 7.85 43.49 9.06
C ALA A 2 6.46 42.93 9.40
N ALA A 3 5.37 43.66 9.07
CA ALA A 3 4.00 43.21 9.33
C ALA A 3 3.65 41.89 8.60
N ALA A 4 4.08 41.74 7.34
CA ALA A 4 3.87 40.50 6.58
C ALA A 4 4.66 39.32 7.17
N PHE A 5 5.84 39.55 7.70
CA PHE A 5 6.63 38.53 8.38
C PHE A 5 5.96 38.10 9.68
N ILE A 6 5.52 39.06 10.49
CA ILE A 6 4.81 38.77 11.77
C ILE A 6 3.52 37.99 11.52
N HIS A 7 2.75 38.39 10.51
CA HIS A 7 1.52 37.68 10.15
C HIS A 7 1.79 36.21 9.76
N ARG A 8 2.81 35.96 8.92
CA ARG A 8 3.19 34.58 8.54
C ARG A 8 3.66 33.76 9.73
N ALA A 9 4.51 34.35 10.58
CA ALA A 9 4.99 33.68 11.79
C ALA A 9 3.82 33.31 12.72
N ALA A 10 2.85 34.22 12.91
CA ALA A 10 1.65 33.96 13.69
C ALA A 10 0.77 32.87 13.08
N THR A 11 0.61 32.87 11.73
CA THR A 11 -0.16 31.84 11.03
C THR A 11 0.49 30.46 11.19
N ILE A 12 1.80 30.35 11.01
CA ILE A 12 2.54 29.08 11.17
C ILE A 12 2.44 28.61 12.62
N TYR A 13 2.59 29.50 13.58
CA TYR A 13 2.43 29.17 15.01
C TYR A 13 1.05 28.59 15.31
N LEU A 14 -0.03 29.22 14.81
CA LEU A 14 -1.40 28.71 14.94
C LEU A 14 -1.57 27.35 14.28
N LEU A 15 -1.03 27.16 13.08
CA LEU A 15 -1.08 25.86 12.38
C LEU A 15 -0.40 24.75 13.19
N VAL A 16 0.76 25.03 13.80
CA VAL A 16 1.45 24.06 14.66
C VAL A 16 0.63 23.74 15.89
N ILE A 17 0.02 24.74 16.55
CA ILE A 17 -0.85 24.50 17.71
C ILE A 17 -2.05 23.64 17.32
N ILE A 18 -2.73 23.96 16.21
CA ILE A 18 -3.85 23.17 15.70
C ILE A 18 -3.39 21.74 15.42
N ALA A 19 -2.19 21.55 14.84
CA ALA A 19 -1.62 20.25 14.59
C ALA A 19 -1.42 19.42 15.86
N LEU A 20 -0.92 20.04 16.92
CA LEU A 20 -0.75 19.39 18.22
C LEU A 20 -2.09 19.02 18.86
N ILE A 21 -3.09 19.90 18.77
CA ILE A 21 -4.43 19.64 19.30
C ILE A 21 -5.07 18.44 18.58
N VAL A 22 -5.04 18.43 17.25
CA VAL A 22 -5.61 17.31 16.45
C VAL A 22 -4.88 16.00 16.76
N ASN A 23 -3.54 16.03 16.88
CA ASN A 23 -2.78 14.84 17.27
C ASN A 23 -3.22 14.33 18.66
N SER A 24 -3.36 15.23 19.63
CA SER A 24 -3.82 14.88 20.97
C SER A 24 -5.24 14.32 21.00
N LEU A 25 -6.13 14.84 20.14
CA LEU A 25 -7.49 14.29 19.98
C LEU A 25 -7.46 12.88 19.39
N LEU A 26 -6.63 12.62 18.39
CA LEU A 26 -6.48 11.29 17.81
C LEU A 26 -5.89 10.28 18.82
N ASP A 27 -4.95 10.73 19.67
CA ASP A 27 -4.43 9.91 20.77
C ASP A 27 -5.49 9.63 21.83
N ALA A 28 -6.34 10.60 22.14
CA ALA A 28 -7.47 10.43 23.07
C ALA A 28 -8.47 9.40 22.50
N VAL A 29 -8.77 9.46 21.20
CA VAL A 29 -9.63 8.45 20.54
C VAL A 29 -9.04 7.04 20.67
N ASP A 30 -7.72 6.86 20.41
CA ASP A 30 -7.05 5.56 20.59
C ASP A 30 -7.16 5.08 22.05
N SER A 31 -6.93 5.97 23.01
CA SER A 31 -7.00 5.65 24.43
C SER A 31 -8.41 5.23 24.87
N ILE A 32 -9.43 5.97 24.42
CA ILE A 32 -10.84 5.64 24.73
C ILE A 32 -11.22 4.30 24.11
N TYR A 33 -10.85 4.08 22.84
CA TYR A 33 -11.18 2.83 22.13
C TYR A 33 -10.56 1.60 22.80
N ARG A 34 -9.34 1.71 23.34
CA ARG A 34 -8.66 0.62 24.05
C ARG A 34 -9.38 0.15 25.31
N HIS A 35 -10.26 0.95 25.90
CA HIS A 35 -11.07 0.56 27.05
C HIS A 35 -12.24 -0.37 26.70
N TYR A 36 -12.57 -0.51 25.42
CA TYR A 36 -13.63 -1.40 24.97
C TYR A 36 -13.09 -2.82 24.66
N PRO A 37 -13.78 -3.89 25.04
CA PRO A 37 -13.33 -5.27 24.79
C PRO A 37 -13.09 -5.61 23.31
N ILE A 38 -13.79 -4.91 22.41
CA ILE A 38 -13.68 -5.09 20.97
C ILE A 38 -12.31 -4.66 20.41
N SER A 39 -11.57 -3.85 21.15
CA SER A 39 -10.23 -3.36 20.74
C SER A 39 -9.21 -4.47 20.59
N ASN A 40 -9.38 -5.58 21.34
CA ASN A 40 -8.51 -6.76 21.26
C ASN A 40 -8.73 -7.58 19.99
N ILE A 41 -9.94 -7.49 19.40
CA ILE A 41 -10.33 -8.23 18.19
C ILE A 41 -10.08 -7.37 16.94
N ARG A 42 -10.31 -6.06 17.03
CA ARG A 42 -10.19 -5.11 15.91
C ARG A 42 -9.39 -3.88 16.32
N PRO A 43 -8.07 -3.93 16.29
CA PRO A 43 -7.25 -2.79 16.66
C PRO A 43 -7.37 -1.68 15.62
N ILE A 44 -7.74 -0.45 16.04
CA ILE A 44 -7.83 0.73 15.16
C ILE A 44 -6.52 1.52 15.06
N LYS A 45 -5.49 1.11 15.80
CA LYS A 45 -4.20 1.80 15.86
C LYS A 45 -3.59 2.06 14.49
N GLY A 46 -3.62 1.05 13.60
CA GLY A 46 -3.11 1.19 12.23
C GLY A 46 -3.90 2.22 11.41
N LEU A 47 -5.23 2.25 11.55
CA LEU A 47 -6.08 3.24 10.88
C LEU A 47 -5.76 4.66 11.37
N LEU A 48 -5.67 4.86 12.67
CA LEU A 48 -5.31 6.15 13.26
C LEU A 48 -3.93 6.62 12.84
N GLN A 49 -2.98 5.70 12.71
CA GLN A 49 -1.64 6.01 12.21
C GLN A 49 -1.66 6.52 10.77
N VAL A 50 -2.43 5.90 9.89
CA VAL A 50 -2.62 6.37 8.50
C VAL A 50 -3.25 7.77 8.49
N VAL A 51 -4.31 7.99 9.28
CA VAL A 51 -4.94 9.31 9.41
C VAL A 51 -3.95 10.38 9.87
N LYS A 52 -3.11 10.06 10.86
CA LYS A 52 -2.05 10.97 11.34
C LYS A 52 -1.04 11.30 10.25
N ILE A 53 -0.59 10.30 9.49
CA ILE A 53 0.38 10.51 8.39
C ILE A 53 -0.21 11.47 7.35
N VAL A 54 -1.42 11.21 6.86
CA VAL A 54 -2.11 12.07 5.89
C VAL A 54 -2.28 13.49 6.43
N TYR A 55 -2.72 13.62 7.67
CA TYR A 55 -2.89 14.89 8.34
C TYR A 55 -1.58 15.69 8.45
N TYR A 56 -0.47 15.04 8.86
CA TYR A 56 0.84 15.70 8.91
C TYR A 56 1.36 16.12 7.55
N ILE A 57 1.12 15.33 6.50
CA ILE A 57 1.48 15.69 5.13
C ILE A 57 0.74 16.97 4.71
N ILE A 58 -0.57 17.03 4.91
CA ILE A 58 -1.40 18.19 4.58
C ILE A 58 -0.93 19.42 5.37
N THR A 59 -0.73 19.29 6.67
CA THR A 59 -0.26 20.38 7.53
C THR A 59 1.12 20.88 7.08
N GLY A 60 2.03 19.98 6.73
CA GLY A 60 3.35 20.32 6.20
C GLY A 60 3.26 21.13 4.90
N ILE A 61 2.39 20.72 3.98
CA ILE A 61 2.17 21.44 2.70
C ILE A 61 1.62 22.85 2.96
N VAL A 62 0.67 23.01 3.89
CA VAL A 62 0.10 24.32 4.25
C VAL A 62 1.18 25.22 4.86
N ILE A 63 2.03 24.68 5.74
CA ILE A 63 3.15 25.44 6.33
C ILE A 63 4.14 25.88 5.25
N VAL A 64 4.54 24.98 4.34
CA VAL A 64 5.45 25.29 3.22
C VAL A 64 4.82 26.33 2.29
N GLY A 65 3.52 26.21 1.97
CA GLY A 65 2.80 27.20 1.19
C GLY A 65 2.85 28.59 1.84
N THR A 66 2.60 28.67 3.14
CA THR A 66 2.65 29.90 3.92
C THR A 66 4.07 30.52 3.93
N LEU A 67 5.10 29.68 4.10
CA LEU A 67 6.51 30.13 4.05
C LEU A 67 6.88 30.70 2.68
N LEU A 68 6.50 30.01 1.60
CA LEU A 68 6.80 30.40 0.23
C LEU A 68 5.88 31.49 -0.30
N ASN A 69 4.88 31.92 0.48
CA ASN A 69 3.82 32.85 0.03
C ASN A 69 3.10 32.36 -1.22
N LYS A 70 2.82 31.06 -1.27
CA LYS A 70 2.08 30.41 -2.34
C LYS A 70 0.79 29.81 -1.78
N ASP A 71 -0.22 29.76 -2.62
CA ASP A 71 -1.48 29.10 -2.24
C ASP A 71 -1.22 27.59 -2.00
N PRO A 72 -1.55 27.08 -0.81
CA PRO A 72 -1.41 25.65 -0.52
C PRO A 72 -2.19 24.75 -1.46
N LEU A 73 -3.32 25.20 -2.02
CA LEU A 73 -4.10 24.43 -2.99
C LEU A 73 -3.36 24.23 -4.30
N ILE A 74 -2.56 25.21 -4.73
CA ILE A 74 -1.71 25.06 -5.94
C ILE A 74 -0.62 24.01 -5.69
N LEU A 75 -0.01 24.01 -4.50
CA LEU A 75 0.99 23.00 -4.14
C LEU A 75 0.36 21.61 -4.05
N LEU A 76 -0.80 21.46 -3.42
CA LEU A 76 -1.54 20.22 -3.36
C LEU A 76 -1.93 19.72 -4.75
N GLY A 77 -2.41 20.62 -5.62
CA GLY A 77 -2.75 20.30 -7.01
C GLY A 77 -1.54 19.81 -7.79
N GLY A 78 -0.40 20.46 -7.66
CA GLY A 78 0.86 20.06 -8.30
C GLY A 78 1.35 18.69 -7.83
N ILE A 79 1.36 18.45 -6.51
CA ILE A 79 1.72 17.15 -5.93
C ILE A 79 0.73 16.06 -6.37
N GLY A 80 -0.57 16.38 -6.38
CA GLY A 80 -1.61 15.44 -6.82
C GLY A 80 -1.46 15.05 -8.30
N ALA A 81 -1.19 16.02 -9.18
CA ALA A 81 -0.94 15.77 -10.59
C ALA A 81 0.31 14.91 -10.79
N PHE A 82 1.40 15.22 -10.09
CA PHE A 82 2.62 14.40 -10.13
C PHE A 82 2.35 12.97 -9.63
N ALA A 83 1.65 12.82 -8.51
CA ALA A 83 1.30 11.51 -7.95
C ALA A 83 0.43 10.68 -8.90
N ALA A 84 -0.50 11.32 -9.63
CA ALA A 84 -1.33 10.66 -10.63
C ALA A 84 -0.50 10.13 -11.80
N VAL A 85 0.39 10.96 -12.35
CA VAL A 85 1.31 10.55 -13.44
C VAL A 85 2.24 9.45 -12.96
N PHE A 86 2.83 9.60 -11.78
CA PHE A 86 3.70 8.59 -11.18
C PHE A 86 2.96 7.26 -10.99
N SER A 87 1.75 7.29 -10.40
CA SER A 87 0.92 6.10 -10.19
C SER A 87 0.56 5.41 -11.52
N PHE A 88 0.30 6.19 -12.56
CA PHE A 88 0.02 5.63 -13.89
C PHE A 88 1.24 4.94 -14.50
N VAL A 89 2.42 5.57 -14.42
CA VAL A 89 3.68 5.01 -14.96
C VAL A 89 4.08 3.72 -14.20
N PHE A 90 3.89 3.68 -12.89
CA PHE A 90 4.29 2.55 -12.04
C PHE A 90 3.14 1.59 -11.72
N LYS A 91 1.99 1.74 -12.37
CA LYS A 91 0.78 0.94 -12.11
C LYS A 91 1.07 -0.56 -12.07
N ASP A 92 1.71 -1.09 -13.09
CA ASP A 92 1.94 -2.54 -13.20
C ASP A 92 2.94 -3.04 -12.14
N SER A 93 3.94 -2.22 -11.81
CA SER A 93 4.90 -2.53 -10.75
C SER A 93 4.23 -2.56 -9.37
N ILE A 94 3.35 -1.58 -9.09
CA ILE A 94 2.60 -1.51 -7.82
C ILE A 94 1.63 -2.69 -7.72
N LEU A 95 0.89 -3.00 -8.80
CA LEU A 95 -0.01 -4.16 -8.83
C LEU A 95 0.75 -5.46 -8.66
N GLY A 96 1.90 -5.62 -9.31
CA GLY A 96 2.76 -6.79 -9.17
C GLY A 96 3.27 -6.97 -7.73
N PHE A 97 3.73 -5.89 -7.11
CA PHE A 97 4.19 -5.89 -5.72
C PHE A 97 3.09 -6.30 -4.73
N ILE A 98 1.91 -5.68 -4.84
CA ILE A 98 0.76 -5.99 -3.98
C ILE A 98 0.33 -7.44 -4.18
N ALA A 99 0.27 -7.90 -5.43
CA ALA A 99 -0.10 -9.28 -5.75
C ALA A 99 0.92 -10.29 -5.21
N GLY A 100 2.22 -9.99 -5.31
CA GLY A 100 3.26 -10.84 -4.72
C GLY A 100 3.08 -11.02 -3.21
N ILE A 101 2.79 -9.93 -2.49
CA ILE A 101 2.46 -10.00 -1.06
C ILE A 101 1.20 -10.83 -0.81
N GLN A 102 0.14 -10.64 -1.61
CA GLN A 102 -1.11 -11.38 -1.45
C GLN A 102 -0.95 -12.88 -1.70
N LEU A 103 -0.18 -13.28 -2.71
CA LEU A 103 0.11 -14.70 -3.01
C LEU A 103 0.74 -15.40 -1.80
N ILE A 104 1.70 -14.73 -1.14
CA ILE A 104 2.41 -15.27 0.01
C ILE A 104 1.56 -15.20 1.29
N ALA A 105 0.97 -14.03 1.58
CA ALA A 105 0.24 -13.80 2.81
C ALA A 105 -1.05 -14.63 2.93
N ASN A 106 -1.70 -14.92 1.80
CA ASN A 106 -2.90 -15.76 1.73
C ASN A 106 -2.59 -17.23 1.43
N ASP A 107 -1.33 -17.61 1.40
CA ASP A 107 -0.87 -18.97 1.10
C ASP A 107 -1.47 -19.55 -0.22
N MET A 108 -1.67 -18.67 -1.20
CA MET A 108 -2.25 -19.05 -2.48
C MET A 108 -1.29 -19.90 -3.31
N LEU A 109 0.03 -19.71 -3.11
CA LEU A 109 1.07 -20.33 -3.89
C LEU A 109 2.33 -20.54 -3.04
N ARG A 110 2.98 -21.72 -3.20
CA ARG A 110 4.26 -22.05 -2.57
C ARG A 110 5.27 -22.51 -3.62
N ILE A 111 6.54 -22.36 -3.33
CA ILE A 111 7.60 -23.01 -4.11
C ILE A 111 7.42 -24.53 -3.98
N GLY A 112 7.43 -25.23 -5.11
CA GLY A 112 7.15 -26.67 -5.20
C GLY A 112 5.72 -27.01 -5.61
N ASP A 113 4.79 -26.07 -5.58
CA ASP A 113 3.43 -26.32 -6.10
C ASP A 113 3.44 -26.57 -7.60
N TRP A 114 2.64 -27.53 -8.04
CA TRP A 114 2.33 -27.69 -9.46
C TRP A 114 1.16 -26.79 -9.83
N ILE A 115 1.37 -25.89 -10.79
CA ILE A 115 0.31 -25.01 -11.29
C ILE A 115 0.14 -25.13 -12.79
N GLU A 116 -1.11 -24.94 -13.21
CA GLU A 116 -1.48 -24.91 -14.63
C GLU A 116 -2.08 -23.54 -14.96
N ARG A 117 -1.48 -22.85 -15.96
CA ARG A 117 -1.98 -21.59 -16.48
C ARG A 117 -1.71 -21.47 -17.98
N PRO A 118 -2.65 -21.92 -18.82
CA PRO A 118 -2.46 -21.99 -20.27
C PRO A 118 -2.14 -20.64 -20.93
N LYS A 119 -2.72 -19.55 -20.43
CA LYS A 119 -2.51 -18.19 -20.95
C LYS A 119 -1.03 -17.77 -20.96
N TYR A 120 -0.23 -18.33 -20.06
CA TYR A 120 1.21 -18.04 -19.93
C TYR A 120 2.08 -19.25 -20.31
N ASN A 121 1.50 -20.26 -20.95
CA ASN A 121 2.18 -21.52 -21.26
C ASN A 121 2.89 -22.13 -20.05
N ALA A 122 2.26 -22.02 -18.88
CA ALA A 122 2.77 -22.54 -17.63
C ALA A 122 1.96 -23.78 -17.24
N ASP A 123 2.66 -24.92 -17.19
CA ASP A 123 2.16 -26.19 -16.69
C ASP A 123 3.33 -26.93 -16.05
N GLY A 124 3.53 -26.71 -14.76
CA GLY A 124 4.69 -27.25 -14.06
C GLY A 124 4.87 -26.75 -12.64
N ILE A 125 6.07 -26.94 -12.13
CA ILE A 125 6.42 -26.69 -10.73
C ILE A 125 6.88 -25.23 -10.55
N VAL A 126 6.37 -24.57 -9.53
CA VAL A 126 6.83 -23.25 -9.08
C VAL A 126 8.22 -23.38 -8.49
N ILE A 127 9.21 -22.75 -9.12
CA ILE A 127 10.62 -22.78 -8.69
C ILE A 127 11.06 -21.52 -7.97
N ASP A 128 10.38 -20.39 -8.20
CA ASP A 128 10.76 -19.11 -7.60
C ASP A 128 9.54 -18.17 -7.51
N ILE A 129 9.42 -17.44 -6.41
CA ILE A 129 8.40 -16.41 -6.18
C ILE A 129 9.11 -15.14 -5.76
N THR A 130 9.12 -14.15 -6.66
CA THR A 130 9.65 -12.80 -6.38
C THR A 130 8.52 -11.82 -6.11
N LEU A 131 8.86 -10.56 -5.79
CA LEU A 131 7.87 -9.52 -5.49
C LEU A 131 6.87 -9.28 -6.62
N ASN A 132 7.31 -9.41 -7.89
CA ASN A 132 6.50 -9.06 -9.04
C ASN A 132 6.25 -10.23 -9.99
N THR A 133 6.96 -11.34 -9.85
CA THR A 133 6.90 -12.48 -10.79
C THR A 133 6.99 -13.82 -10.08
N VAL A 134 6.37 -14.82 -10.70
CA VAL A 134 6.46 -16.22 -10.33
C VAL A 134 7.07 -16.98 -11.49
N LYS A 135 8.08 -17.82 -11.24
CA LYS A 135 8.71 -18.68 -12.23
C LYS A 135 8.23 -20.12 -12.07
N VAL A 136 7.77 -20.67 -13.17
CA VAL A 136 7.27 -22.05 -13.28
C VAL A 136 8.16 -22.83 -14.22
N GLN A 137 8.69 -23.95 -13.78
CA GLN A 137 9.41 -24.88 -14.63
C GLN A 137 8.43 -25.91 -15.20
N ASN A 138 8.21 -25.84 -16.49
CA ASN A 138 7.38 -26.78 -17.22
C ASN A 138 8.03 -28.19 -17.31
N SER A 139 7.24 -29.18 -17.67
CA SER A 139 7.71 -30.57 -17.85
C SER A 139 8.80 -30.71 -18.92
N ASP A 140 8.81 -29.87 -19.93
CA ASP A 140 9.84 -29.79 -20.97
C ASP A 140 11.10 -29.04 -20.58
N LYS A 141 11.25 -28.66 -19.27
CA LYS A 141 12.33 -27.86 -18.71
C LYS A 141 12.35 -26.38 -19.09
N THR A 142 11.41 -25.91 -19.88
CA THR A 142 11.27 -24.48 -20.14
C THR A 142 10.81 -23.75 -18.87
N ILE A 143 11.17 -22.46 -18.72
CA ILE A 143 10.75 -21.62 -17.58
C ILE A 143 9.75 -20.59 -18.08
N ALA A 144 8.52 -20.71 -17.61
CA ALA A 144 7.50 -19.69 -17.79
C ALA A 144 7.57 -18.66 -16.65
N THR A 145 7.66 -17.37 -16.99
CA THR A 145 7.64 -16.28 -16.01
C THR A 145 6.27 -15.60 -16.06
N ILE A 146 5.55 -15.65 -14.95
CA ILE A 146 4.20 -15.12 -14.83
C ILE A 146 4.25 -13.89 -13.94
N PRO A 147 3.70 -12.73 -14.37
CA PRO A 147 3.53 -11.59 -13.47
C PRO A 147 2.63 -11.95 -12.27
N ALA A 148 3.05 -11.59 -11.04
CA ALA A 148 2.32 -11.95 -9.82
C ALA A 148 0.86 -11.45 -9.85
N TYR A 149 0.62 -10.25 -10.39
CA TYR A 149 -0.74 -9.69 -10.50
C TYR A 149 -1.66 -10.55 -11.36
N ALA A 150 -1.11 -11.25 -12.36
CA ALA A 150 -1.91 -12.10 -13.22
C ALA A 150 -2.43 -13.35 -12.49
N LEU A 151 -1.72 -13.85 -11.49
CA LEU A 151 -2.16 -14.97 -10.66
C LEU A 151 -3.21 -14.57 -9.61
N VAL A 152 -3.26 -13.30 -9.26
CA VAL A 152 -4.28 -12.79 -8.33
C VAL A 152 -5.53 -12.32 -9.07
N SER A 153 -5.37 -11.70 -10.26
CA SER A 153 -6.49 -11.13 -11.03
C SER A 153 -7.29 -12.15 -11.82
N ASP A 154 -6.68 -13.24 -12.20
CA ASP A 154 -7.31 -14.31 -12.97
C ASP A 154 -7.19 -15.66 -12.25
N SER A 155 -8.02 -16.64 -12.63
CA SER A 155 -7.93 -18.00 -12.11
C SER A 155 -6.72 -18.76 -12.63
N PHE A 156 -6.15 -19.60 -11.80
CA PHE A 156 -5.18 -20.63 -12.14
C PHE A 156 -5.52 -21.93 -11.39
N LYS A 157 -5.06 -23.07 -11.86
CA LYS A 157 -5.20 -24.33 -11.13
C LYS A 157 -3.94 -24.56 -10.31
N ASN A 158 -4.11 -24.81 -9.01
CA ASN A 158 -3.05 -25.29 -8.13
C ASN A 158 -3.34 -26.75 -7.77
N TRP A 159 -2.44 -27.64 -8.14
CA TRP A 159 -2.57 -29.08 -7.94
C TRP A 159 -2.11 -29.53 -6.55
N ARG A 160 -1.73 -28.62 -5.66
CA ARG A 160 -1.34 -28.93 -4.26
C ARG A 160 -2.39 -29.77 -3.56
N GLY A 161 -3.68 -29.45 -3.73
CA GLY A 161 -4.78 -30.19 -3.11
C GLY A 161 -4.84 -31.66 -3.52
N VAL A 162 -4.40 -32.02 -4.72
CA VAL A 162 -4.33 -33.41 -5.16
C VAL A 162 -3.22 -34.16 -4.41
N ALA A 163 -2.09 -33.50 -4.16
CA ALA A 163 -0.98 -34.08 -3.41
C ALA A 163 -1.30 -34.21 -1.90
N GLU A 164 -2.02 -33.26 -1.31
CA GLU A 164 -2.34 -33.24 0.12
C GLU A 164 -3.58 -34.06 0.49
N PHE A 165 -4.62 -34.07 -0.36
CA PHE A 165 -5.92 -34.69 -0.04
C PHE A 165 -6.25 -35.93 -0.87
N GLY A 166 -5.39 -36.32 -1.81
CA GLY A 166 -5.64 -37.41 -2.74
C GLY A 166 -6.69 -37.05 -3.79
N GLY A 167 -6.31 -37.00 -5.07
CA GLY A 167 -7.26 -36.80 -6.16
C GLY A 167 -8.13 -38.07 -6.34
N ARG A 168 -9.44 -37.87 -6.57
CA ARG A 168 -10.32 -38.92 -7.11
C ARG A 168 -10.26 -38.91 -8.63
#